data_dafd5355ccd1250339ff1ec1b52954c1
#
_entry.id   dafd5355ccd1250339ff1ec1b52954c1
#
_cell.length_a   1.000
_cell.length_b   1.000
_cell.length_c   1.000
_cell.angle_alpha   90.00
_cell.angle_beta   90.00
_cell.angle_gamma   90.00
#
_symmetry.space_group_name_H-M   'P 1'
#
loop_
_entity.id
_entity.type
_entity.pdbx_description
1 polymer ?
#
loop_
_entity_poly.entity_id
_entity_poly.type
_entity_poly.pdbx_seq_one_letter_code
_entity_poly.pdbx_strand_id
1 'polypeptide(L)'
;MIFGFPARYSDIRLGIENRRYLRIEKMAGLGYRINTATAHWFIGLCLSLIVTACALSRPLPVEKQDIDRAYHYAVPPIDRDGWQTQSLGDAGIPLRPLALLVSRIRDNTFPRVYSVLLVKDGKLVFEEYFAGHHRYQFYAMHSVSKSVTSILVGIAVDQGLLGVDDPVHTYFDDYRGLEWIDRPYEITIRDLLTMAHGTDWDERSRPISDPKNSIRAMTNSDNWLRFTLDHKLVEPPGKRFNYAGGMTVLLGEIVSRASGQDLGSFAERYLFQPMGIHIEGWHRSRHGTVNAQGGLYLRPRDMAKIGQLMLDKGTWQGNRIVSEAWVEATLQKRVTAEFGWGYGYQWRLGQAVIGDQLIDLFFAAGRGGQHIIVVPDQRLVAVFTAQPIDNPGGHNRNLIMMADYVLPAVAGATMSRLALEDANEFARYVGRYRHQDTGEEATVAISVSGLSIWPSFWWHIPVSPIGSETFIGHSNRIGQLHVRFLPGGGTKANSFVARFLFGKRIYERIKK
;
A
#
# COMPACT_ATOMS: atom_id res chain seq x y z
N MET A 1 -10.21 -16.85 -40.03
CA MET A 1 -11.60 -16.63 -39.62
C MET A 1 -11.58 -15.73 -38.40
N ILE A 2 -12.02 -14.52 -38.56
CA ILE A 2 -11.98 -13.45 -37.54
C ILE A 2 -13.32 -13.49 -36.83
N PHE A 3 -13.36 -13.78 -35.55
CA PHE A 3 -14.55 -13.57 -34.73
C PHE A 3 -14.38 -12.26 -33.96
N GLY A 4 -15.15 -11.23 -34.37
CA GLY A 4 -15.29 -9.99 -33.66
C GLY A 4 -16.25 -10.13 -32.47
N PHE A 5 -15.87 -9.51 -31.34
CA PHE A 5 -16.73 -9.33 -30.16
C PHE A 5 -17.62 -8.11 -30.33
N PRO A 6 -18.89 -8.14 -29.91
CA PRO A 6 -19.79 -7.01 -30.05
C PRO A 6 -19.75 -6.04 -28.87
N ALA A 7 -19.90 -4.79 -29.26
CA ALA A 7 -20.30 -3.53 -28.67
C ALA A 7 -20.64 -3.41 -27.17
N ARG A 8 -20.23 -2.26 -26.67
CA ARG A 8 -20.32 -1.69 -25.32
C ARG A 8 -21.77 -1.49 -24.84
N TYR A 9 -21.97 -1.68 -23.55
CA TYR A 9 -23.22 -1.49 -22.79
C TYR A 9 -23.66 -0.01 -22.60
N SER A 10 -23.21 0.93 -23.40
CA SER A 10 -23.43 2.37 -23.18
C SER A 10 -24.62 2.99 -23.91
N ASP A 11 -25.39 2.23 -24.70
CA ASP A 11 -26.37 2.82 -25.60
C ASP A 11 -27.84 2.36 -25.37
N ILE A 12 -28.25 2.28 -24.11
CA ILE A 12 -29.67 2.11 -23.78
C ILE A 12 -30.21 3.46 -23.28
N ARG A 13 -31.05 4.14 -24.10
CA ARG A 13 -31.82 5.32 -23.68
C ARG A 13 -33.22 4.88 -23.28
N LEU A 14 -33.63 5.26 -22.07
CA LEU A 14 -35.00 5.11 -21.57
C LEU A 14 -35.72 6.45 -21.74
N GLY A 15 -36.81 6.45 -22.53
CA GLY A 15 -37.68 7.60 -22.67
C GLY A 15 -39.10 7.30 -22.12
N ILE A 16 -39.70 8.24 -21.42
CA ILE A 16 -41.06 8.12 -20.90
C ILE A 16 -42.01 8.84 -21.89
N GLU A 17 -42.80 8.09 -22.57
CA GLU A 17 -43.86 8.61 -23.46
C GLU A 17 -45.24 8.23 -22.89
N ASN A 18 -45.92 9.20 -22.32
CA ASN A 18 -47.24 9.09 -21.65
C ASN A 18 -47.26 8.24 -20.35
N ARG A 19 -48.00 8.68 -19.32
CA ARG A 19 -48.08 8.11 -17.95
C ARG A 19 -48.46 6.60 -17.84
N ARG A 20 -48.58 5.89 -18.94
CA ARG A 20 -48.99 4.46 -18.95
C ARG A 20 -48.04 3.46 -19.61
N TYR A 21 -46.97 3.91 -20.30
CA TYR A 21 -46.04 3.00 -21.00
C TYR A 21 -44.59 3.49 -20.94
N LEU A 22 -43.65 2.56 -20.79
CA LEU A 22 -42.21 2.78 -20.92
C LEU A 22 -41.80 2.30 -22.30
N ARG A 23 -41.06 3.13 -23.06
CA ARG A 23 -40.49 2.77 -24.36
C ARG A 23 -39.03 2.47 -24.21
N ILE A 24 -38.63 1.24 -24.62
CA ILE A 24 -37.24 0.82 -24.72
C ILE A 24 -36.86 0.87 -26.20
N GLU A 25 -35.98 1.79 -26.55
CA GLU A 25 -35.46 1.84 -27.92
C GLU A 25 -34.15 1.07 -28.01
N LYS A 26 -34.12 0.06 -28.86
CA LYS A 26 -32.91 -0.65 -29.28
C LYS A 26 -32.58 -0.26 -30.70
N MET A 27 -31.32 0.05 -31.00
CA MET A 27 -30.82 0.34 -32.34
C MET A 27 -30.92 -0.87 -33.30
N ALA A 28 -32.13 -1.35 -33.56
CA ALA A 28 -32.44 -2.33 -34.59
C ALA A 28 -33.93 -2.34 -34.95
N GLY A 29 -34.63 -1.19 -34.97
CA GLY A 29 -35.88 -1.03 -35.71
C GLY A 29 -37.16 -1.70 -35.20
N LEU A 30 -37.16 -2.33 -34.03
CA LEU A 30 -38.36 -2.95 -33.45
C LEU A 30 -38.60 -2.41 -32.01
N GLY A 31 -39.58 -1.57 -31.86
CA GLY A 31 -40.03 -1.03 -30.56
C GLY A 31 -41.07 -1.92 -29.92
N TYR A 32 -40.83 -2.38 -28.70
CA TYR A 32 -41.84 -3.09 -27.89
C TYR A 32 -42.47 -2.14 -26.88
N ARG A 33 -43.80 -2.15 -26.77
CA ARG A 33 -44.55 -1.43 -25.75
C ARG A 33 -44.90 -2.39 -24.60
N ILE A 34 -44.43 -2.09 -23.41
CA ILE A 34 -44.72 -2.87 -22.21
C ILE A 34 -45.62 -2.01 -21.28
N ASN A 35 -46.70 -2.57 -20.80
CA ASN A 35 -47.60 -1.91 -19.84
C ASN A 35 -46.85 -1.69 -18.51
N THR A 36 -46.98 -0.49 -17.93
CA THR A 36 -46.29 -0.11 -16.69
C THR A 36 -46.59 -1.05 -15.52
N ALA A 37 -47.77 -1.64 -15.44
CA ALA A 37 -48.09 -2.64 -14.42
C ALA A 37 -47.26 -3.93 -14.56
N THR A 38 -47.05 -4.39 -15.80
CA THR A 38 -46.19 -5.56 -16.08
C THR A 38 -44.70 -5.27 -15.87
N ALA A 39 -44.25 -4.03 -16.14
CA ALA A 39 -42.91 -3.60 -15.90
C ALA A 39 -42.58 -3.54 -14.39
N HIS A 40 -43.52 -3.08 -13.56
CA HIS A 40 -43.33 -3.08 -12.09
C HIS A 40 -43.27 -4.51 -11.50
N TRP A 41 -44.04 -5.44 -12.05
CA TRP A 41 -43.96 -6.86 -11.66
C TRP A 41 -42.62 -7.50 -12.04
N PHE A 42 -42.10 -7.22 -13.25
CA PHE A 42 -40.82 -7.72 -13.71
C PHE A 42 -39.66 -7.10 -12.94
N ILE A 43 -39.68 -5.80 -12.65
CA ILE A 43 -38.66 -5.11 -11.87
C ILE A 43 -38.69 -5.61 -10.41
N GLY A 44 -39.90 -5.82 -9.84
CA GLY A 44 -40.05 -6.41 -8.51
C GLY A 44 -39.53 -7.84 -8.42
N LEU A 45 -39.77 -8.66 -9.46
CA LEU A 45 -39.26 -10.04 -9.54
C LEU A 45 -37.77 -10.09 -9.76
N CYS A 46 -37.19 -9.23 -10.61
CA CYS A 46 -35.77 -9.11 -10.80
C CYS A 46 -35.02 -8.57 -9.56
N LEU A 47 -35.62 -7.59 -8.86
CA LEU A 47 -35.08 -7.11 -7.57
C LEU A 47 -35.17 -8.19 -6.48
N SER A 48 -36.27 -8.94 -6.42
CA SER A 48 -36.43 -10.08 -5.50
C SER A 48 -35.43 -11.21 -5.78
N LEU A 49 -35.18 -11.54 -7.07
CA LEU A 49 -34.19 -12.52 -7.48
C LEU A 49 -32.74 -12.04 -7.23
N ILE A 50 -32.47 -10.74 -7.42
CA ILE A 50 -31.15 -10.16 -7.10
C ILE A 50 -30.92 -10.13 -5.59
N VAL A 51 -31.93 -9.79 -4.79
CA VAL A 51 -31.84 -9.83 -3.32
C VAL A 51 -31.67 -11.27 -2.81
N THR A 52 -32.36 -12.25 -3.42
CA THR A 52 -32.24 -13.67 -3.08
C THR A 52 -30.88 -14.23 -3.53
N ALA A 53 -30.40 -13.84 -4.71
CA ALA A 53 -29.04 -14.21 -5.19
C ALA A 53 -27.94 -13.58 -4.34
N CYS A 54 -28.08 -12.31 -3.90
CA CYS A 54 -27.16 -11.69 -2.94
C CYS A 54 -27.23 -12.31 -1.53
N ALA A 55 -28.40 -12.82 -1.12
CA ALA A 55 -28.53 -13.54 0.15
C ALA A 55 -27.93 -14.96 0.09
N LEU A 56 -27.92 -15.60 -1.08
CA LEU A 56 -27.31 -16.91 -1.33
C LEU A 56 -25.81 -16.82 -1.64
N SER A 57 -25.29 -15.65 -1.95
CA SER A 57 -23.85 -15.41 -2.14
C SER A 57 -23.08 -15.05 -0.87
N ARG A 58 -23.65 -15.31 0.33
CA ARG A 58 -22.80 -15.37 1.54
C ARG A 58 -21.87 -16.55 1.35
N PRO A 59 -20.52 -16.35 1.36
CA PRO A 59 -19.62 -17.47 1.46
C PRO A 59 -20.03 -18.23 2.73
N LEU A 60 -20.39 -19.50 2.58
CA LEU A 60 -20.61 -20.41 3.71
C LEU A 60 -19.41 -20.26 4.63
N PRO A 61 -19.60 -20.22 5.96
CA PRO A 61 -18.48 -20.27 6.87
C PRO A 61 -17.70 -21.55 6.54
N VAL A 62 -16.49 -21.36 6.03
CA VAL A 62 -15.58 -22.48 5.71
C VAL A 62 -15.38 -23.22 7.04
N GLU A 63 -15.88 -24.44 7.15
CA GLU A 63 -15.75 -25.23 8.35
C GLU A 63 -14.28 -25.39 8.72
N LYS A 64 -14.02 -25.36 10.02
CA LYS A 64 -12.70 -25.37 10.64
C LYS A 64 -11.79 -26.51 10.15
N GLN A 65 -12.39 -27.59 9.65
CA GLN A 65 -11.71 -28.82 9.19
C GLN A 65 -11.23 -28.79 7.73
N ASP A 66 -11.82 -27.95 6.84
CA ASP A 66 -11.48 -27.96 5.41
C ASP A 66 -10.26 -27.10 5.07
N ILE A 67 -9.94 -26.11 5.88
CA ILE A 67 -8.78 -25.23 5.68
C ILE A 67 -7.48 -26.00 5.93
N ASP A 68 -7.44 -26.81 6.99
CA ASP A 68 -6.24 -27.56 7.37
C ASP A 68 -5.96 -28.75 6.44
N ARG A 69 -6.97 -29.23 5.70
CA ARG A 69 -6.83 -30.35 4.74
C ARG A 69 -6.38 -29.92 3.34
N ALA A 70 -6.56 -28.68 2.96
CA ALA A 70 -6.34 -28.19 1.60
C ALA A 70 -4.98 -27.54 1.34
N TYR A 71 -4.27 -27.14 2.41
CA TYR A 71 -2.96 -26.49 2.28
C TYR A 71 -1.89 -27.28 3.03
N HIS A 72 -0.88 -27.73 2.31
CA HIS A 72 0.31 -28.39 2.86
C HIS A 72 1.46 -27.37 2.87
N TYR A 73 1.83 -26.93 4.08
CA TYR A 73 2.99 -26.09 4.27
C TYR A 73 4.27 -26.90 4.03
N ALA A 74 5.21 -26.33 3.32
CA ALA A 74 6.56 -26.83 3.19
C ALA A 74 7.55 -25.78 3.71
N VAL A 75 8.58 -26.23 4.42
CA VAL A 75 9.70 -25.34 4.79
C VAL A 75 10.33 -24.79 3.52
N PRO A 76 10.59 -23.47 3.43
CA PRO A 76 11.25 -22.92 2.28
C PRO A 76 12.57 -23.64 1.99
N PRO A 77 12.84 -24.08 0.76
CA PRO A 77 14.05 -24.83 0.47
C PRO A 77 15.29 -23.93 0.56
N ILE A 78 16.38 -24.51 1.01
CA ILE A 78 17.70 -23.87 0.99
C ILE A 78 18.12 -23.72 -0.48
N ASP A 79 18.56 -22.51 -0.84
CA ASP A 79 19.12 -22.18 -2.14
C ASP A 79 20.50 -21.52 -1.96
N ARG A 80 21.25 -21.33 -3.06
CA ARG A 80 22.57 -20.67 -3.03
C ARG A 80 22.46 -19.14 -3.03
N ASP A 81 21.43 -18.61 -2.37
CA ASP A 81 21.13 -17.18 -2.32
C ASP A 81 21.47 -16.53 -0.96
N GLY A 82 22.05 -17.31 -0.05
CA GLY A 82 22.47 -16.84 1.27
C GLY A 82 21.38 -16.89 2.35
N TRP A 83 20.14 -17.27 2.03
CA TRP A 83 19.09 -17.43 3.04
C TRP A 83 19.24 -18.73 3.81
N GLN A 84 19.21 -18.63 5.14
CA GLN A 84 18.87 -19.75 6.01
C GLN A 84 17.33 -19.91 6.04
N THR A 85 16.87 -21.15 6.21
CA THR A 85 15.45 -21.45 6.28
C THR A 85 15.12 -22.14 7.61
N GLN A 86 13.87 -22.00 8.05
CA GLN A 86 13.36 -22.60 9.28
C GLN A 86 11.88 -22.91 9.11
N SER A 87 11.37 -23.91 9.86
CA SER A 87 9.94 -24.18 9.87
C SER A 87 9.16 -23.10 10.62
N LEU A 88 7.87 -22.94 10.28
CA LEU A 88 6.97 -22.05 11.04
C LEU A 88 6.87 -22.48 12.50
N GLY A 89 6.83 -23.80 12.76
CA GLY A 89 6.75 -24.36 14.12
C GLY A 89 7.96 -23.98 14.95
N ASP A 90 9.18 -24.14 14.41
CA ASP A 90 10.42 -23.76 15.11
C ASP A 90 10.53 -22.24 15.30
N ALA A 91 9.90 -21.46 14.43
CA ALA A 91 9.80 -20.00 14.54
C ALA A 91 8.68 -19.53 15.49
N GLY A 92 7.92 -20.46 16.09
CA GLY A 92 6.79 -20.14 16.99
C GLY A 92 5.58 -19.54 16.28
N ILE A 93 5.47 -19.70 14.95
CA ILE A 93 4.39 -19.12 14.15
C ILE A 93 3.32 -20.17 13.86
N PRO A 94 2.07 -20.02 14.32
CA PRO A 94 0.99 -20.94 14.02
C PRO A 94 0.65 -20.94 12.52
N LEU A 95 0.54 -22.12 11.94
CA LEU A 95 0.25 -22.31 10.50
C LEU A 95 -1.12 -21.75 10.10
N ARG A 96 -2.13 -21.91 10.94
CA ARG A 96 -3.53 -21.68 10.59
C ARG A 96 -3.85 -20.30 9.97
N PRO A 97 -3.40 -19.14 10.50
CA PRO A 97 -3.68 -17.84 9.87
C PRO A 97 -3.06 -17.75 8.47
N LEU A 98 -1.87 -18.31 8.27
CA LEU A 98 -1.18 -18.31 6.99
C LEU A 98 -1.83 -19.28 6.00
N ALA A 99 -2.29 -20.44 6.44
CA ALA A 99 -3.09 -21.35 5.61
C ALA A 99 -4.39 -20.70 5.14
N LEU A 100 -5.06 -19.94 6.02
CA LEU A 100 -6.23 -19.16 5.64
C LEU A 100 -5.87 -18.07 4.62
N LEU A 101 -4.75 -17.36 4.79
CA LEU A 101 -4.26 -16.40 3.81
C LEU A 101 -4.07 -17.05 2.43
N VAL A 102 -3.39 -18.20 2.37
CA VAL A 102 -3.20 -18.96 1.12
C VAL A 102 -4.55 -19.32 0.49
N SER A 103 -5.50 -19.81 1.28
CA SER A 103 -6.85 -20.11 0.81
C SER A 103 -7.53 -18.87 0.22
N ARG A 104 -7.42 -17.69 0.88
CA ARG A 104 -8.01 -16.43 0.40
C ARG A 104 -7.35 -15.87 -0.86
N ILE A 105 -6.10 -16.18 -1.08
CA ILE A 105 -5.44 -15.85 -2.35
C ILE A 105 -5.92 -16.80 -3.45
N ARG A 106 -6.02 -18.11 -3.15
CA ARG A 106 -6.45 -19.14 -4.11
C ARG A 106 -7.91 -18.99 -4.53
N ASP A 107 -8.81 -18.61 -3.62
CA ASP A 107 -10.23 -18.34 -3.90
C ASP A 107 -10.48 -16.96 -4.54
N ASN A 108 -9.40 -16.23 -4.86
CA ASN A 108 -9.43 -14.90 -5.46
C ASN A 108 -10.04 -13.78 -4.59
N THR A 109 -10.17 -13.99 -3.26
CA THR A 109 -10.50 -12.91 -2.31
C THR A 109 -9.42 -11.81 -2.36
N PHE A 110 -8.15 -12.23 -2.46
CA PHE A 110 -7.02 -11.35 -2.77
C PHE A 110 -6.50 -11.64 -4.19
N PRO A 111 -7.09 -11.00 -5.21
CA PRO A 111 -6.76 -11.30 -6.59
C PRO A 111 -5.36 -10.83 -6.98
N ARG A 112 -4.75 -11.51 -7.96
CA ARG A 112 -3.49 -11.11 -8.60
C ARG A 112 -2.31 -10.94 -7.62
N VAL A 113 -2.28 -11.71 -6.54
CA VAL A 113 -1.09 -11.87 -5.70
C VAL A 113 -0.20 -12.93 -6.35
N TYR A 114 1.10 -12.66 -6.43
CA TYR A 114 2.08 -13.55 -7.08
C TYR A 114 2.96 -14.28 -6.07
N SER A 115 3.36 -13.59 -4.99
CA SER A 115 4.12 -14.24 -3.93
C SER A 115 3.89 -13.60 -2.56
N VAL A 116 4.09 -14.41 -1.51
CA VAL A 116 4.16 -13.99 -0.12
C VAL A 116 5.35 -14.67 0.52
N LEU A 117 6.28 -13.90 1.06
CA LEU A 117 7.45 -14.41 1.79
C LEU A 117 7.50 -13.79 3.19
N LEU A 118 7.91 -14.60 4.17
CA LEU A 118 8.14 -14.13 5.54
C LEU A 118 9.55 -14.55 5.99
N VAL A 119 10.29 -13.58 6.51
CA VAL A 119 11.56 -13.79 7.19
C VAL A 119 11.37 -13.45 8.66
N LYS A 120 11.66 -14.40 9.55
CA LYS A 120 11.57 -14.25 11.01
C LYS A 120 12.93 -14.52 11.62
N ASP A 121 13.41 -13.58 12.43
CA ASP A 121 14.73 -13.67 13.08
C ASP A 121 15.87 -14.00 12.11
N GLY A 122 15.84 -13.37 10.90
CA GLY A 122 16.85 -13.55 9.86
C GLY A 122 16.77 -14.85 9.06
N LYS A 123 15.73 -15.66 9.25
CA LYS A 123 15.50 -16.91 8.52
C LYS A 123 14.22 -16.87 7.70
N LEU A 124 14.25 -17.38 6.48
CA LEU A 124 13.07 -17.50 5.64
C LEU A 124 12.20 -18.64 6.19
N VAL A 125 10.99 -18.30 6.64
CA VAL A 125 10.07 -19.25 7.32
C VAL A 125 8.82 -19.56 6.52
N PHE A 126 8.48 -18.72 5.54
CA PHE A 126 7.32 -18.90 4.67
C PHE A 126 7.62 -18.37 3.28
N GLU A 127 7.26 -19.15 2.26
CA GLU A 127 7.51 -18.78 0.87
C GLU A 127 6.47 -19.44 -0.03
N GLU A 128 5.49 -18.66 -0.52
CA GLU A 128 4.44 -19.11 -1.39
C GLU A 128 4.35 -18.31 -2.69
N TYR A 129 4.09 -19.02 -3.76
CA TYR A 129 3.92 -18.47 -5.11
C TYR A 129 2.57 -18.92 -5.69
N PHE A 130 1.91 -18.01 -6.41
CA PHE A 130 0.56 -18.21 -6.92
C PHE A 130 0.50 -17.96 -8.42
N ALA A 131 -0.56 -18.48 -9.06
CA ALA A 131 -0.86 -18.27 -10.49
C ALA A 131 0.30 -18.63 -11.44
N GLY A 132 1.06 -19.69 -11.13
CA GLY A 132 2.19 -20.16 -11.94
C GLY A 132 3.48 -19.38 -11.77
N HIS A 133 3.53 -18.41 -10.84
CA HIS A 133 4.76 -17.71 -10.50
C HIS A 133 5.71 -18.57 -9.64
N HIS A 134 6.99 -18.20 -9.61
CA HIS A 134 8.03 -18.98 -8.91
C HIS A 134 9.18 -18.10 -8.41
N ARG A 135 10.04 -18.64 -7.54
CA ARG A 135 11.10 -17.90 -6.81
C ARG A 135 12.16 -17.24 -7.68
N TYR A 136 12.41 -17.74 -8.87
CA TYR A 136 13.43 -17.22 -9.79
C TYR A 136 12.90 -16.12 -10.71
N GLN A 137 11.62 -15.82 -10.64
CA GLN A 137 11.00 -14.80 -11.48
C GLN A 137 11.30 -13.41 -10.95
N PHE A 138 11.68 -12.51 -11.86
CA PHE A 138 11.87 -11.10 -11.57
C PHE A 138 10.56 -10.33 -11.72
N TYR A 139 10.39 -9.36 -10.85
CA TYR A 139 9.22 -8.47 -10.84
C TYR A 139 9.65 -7.03 -10.92
N ALA A 140 8.90 -6.22 -11.67
CA ALA A 140 9.07 -4.77 -11.68
C ALA A 140 8.79 -4.20 -10.29
N MET A 141 9.78 -3.60 -9.67
CA MET A 141 9.69 -3.07 -8.31
C MET A 141 8.83 -1.81 -8.23
N HIS A 142 8.64 -1.15 -9.37
CA HIS A 142 7.99 0.16 -9.34
C HIS A 142 8.61 1.04 -8.24
N SER A 143 7.79 1.72 -7.44
CA SER A 143 8.30 2.68 -6.44
C SER A 143 9.08 2.07 -5.27
N VAL A 144 9.18 0.74 -5.12
CA VAL A 144 10.16 0.13 -4.21
C VAL A 144 11.58 0.51 -4.60
N SER A 145 11.84 0.76 -5.90
CA SER A 145 13.12 1.27 -6.39
C SER A 145 13.57 2.56 -5.67
N LYS A 146 12.62 3.42 -5.25
CA LYS A 146 12.93 4.64 -4.51
C LYS A 146 13.61 4.36 -3.18
N SER A 147 13.12 3.35 -2.46
CA SER A 147 13.70 2.93 -1.18
C SER A 147 15.10 2.32 -1.37
N VAL A 148 15.32 1.61 -2.47
CA VAL A 148 16.65 1.11 -2.85
C VAL A 148 17.58 2.29 -3.20
N THR A 149 17.10 3.27 -3.98
CA THR A 149 17.88 4.48 -4.29
C THR A 149 18.26 5.25 -3.02
N SER A 150 17.38 5.31 -2.02
CA SER A 150 17.69 5.92 -0.71
C SER A 150 18.87 5.19 -0.03
N ILE A 151 18.92 3.86 -0.07
CA ILE A 151 20.07 3.11 0.48
C ILE A 151 21.35 3.48 -0.27
N LEU A 152 21.30 3.63 -1.60
CA LEU A 152 22.47 4.03 -2.39
C LEU A 152 22.94 5.46 -2.07
N VAL A 153 22.01 6.39 -1.82
CA VAL A 153 22.35 7.72 -1.30
C VAL A 153 23.07 7.59 0.04
N GLY A 154 22.59 6.72 0.94
CA GLY A 154 23.24 6.46 2.23
C GLY A 154 24.64 5.92 2.10
N ILE A 155 24.86 4.98 1.20
CA ILE A 155 26.21 4.44 0.91
C ILE A 155 27.13 5.55 0.39
N ALA A 156 26.62 6.45 -0.47
CA ALA A 156 27.40 7.59 -0.96
C ALA A 156 27.71 8.60 0.15
N VAL A 157 26.79 8.84 1.08
CA VAL A 157 27.03 9.66 2.30
C VAL A 157 28.09 9.02 3.19
N ASP A 158 28.00 7.70 3.43
CA ASP A 158 28.98 6.96 4.24
C ASP A 158 30.40 7.00 3.64
N GLN A 159 30.50 7.11 2.31
CA GLN A 159 31.77 7.28 1.60
C GLN A 159 32.24 8.74 1.55
N GLY A 160 31.49 9.69 2.12
CA GLY A 160 31.81 11.11 2.10
C GLY A 160 31.72 11.76 0.71
N LEU A 161 30.97 11.16 -0.22
CA LEU A 161 30.82 11.66 -1.59
C LEU A 161 29.81 12.79 -1.70
N LEU A 162 28.83 12.83 -0.81
CA LEU A 162 27.78 13.84 -0.75
C LEU A 162 27.22 13.98 0.68
N GLY A 163 26.57 15.12 0.95
CA GLY A 163 25.85 15.38 2.19
C GLY A 163 24.36 15.55 1.94
N VAL A 164 23.50 15.20 2.92
CA VAL A 164 22.05 15.37 2.75
C VAL A 164 21.60 16.84 2.70
N ASP A 165 22.44 17.76 3.20
CA ASP A 165 22.18 19.19 3.22
C ASP A 165 22.82 19.91 2.02
N ASP A 166 23.48 19.18 1.13
CA ASP A 166 24.03 19.76 -0.09
C ASP A 166 22.92 20.30 -0.99
N PRO A 167 23.09 21.52 -1.55
CA PRO A 167 22.15 22.07 -2.51
C PRO A 167 22.16 21.28 -3.80
N VAL A 168 20.99 20.86 -4.26
CA VAL A 168 20.83 20.00 -5.46
C VAL A 168 21.41 20.62 -6.70
N HIS A 169 21.23 21.93 -6.89
CA HIS A 169 21.69 22.64 -8.09
C HIS A 169 23.21 22.54 -8.32
N THR A 170 24.01 22.37 -7.26
CA THR A 170 25.47 22.25 -7.37
C THR A 170 25.94 21.01 -8.12
N TYR A 171 25.08 20.02 -8.24
CA TYR A 171 25.36 18.80 -9.01
C TYR A 171 24.98 18.90 -10.50
N PHE A 172 24.35 20.02 -10.95
CA PHE A 172 23.77 20.18 -12.27
C PHE A 172 24.12 21.51 -12.96
N ASP A 173 25.30 22.05 -12.69
CA ASP A 173 25.79 23.32 -13.27
C ASP A 173 25.96 23.30 -14.80
N ASP A 174 26.00 22.11 -15.39
CA ASP A 174 25.93 21.88 -16.84
C ASP A 174 24.53 22.10 -17.46
N TYR A 175 23.48 22.23 -16.64
CA TYR A 175 22.09 22.41 -17.04
C TYR A 175 21.65 23.89 -16.99
N ARG A 176 22.39 24.76 -17.72
CA ARG A 176 22.07 26.19 -17.79
C ARG A 176 20.75 26.44 -18.53
N GLY A 177 20.07 27.53 -18.20
CA GLY A 177 18.77 27.92 -18.76
C GLY A 177 17.59 27.20 -18.08
N LEU A 178 17.78 26.61 -16.89
CA LEU A 178 16.72 25.95 -16.16
C LEU A 178 16.40 26.67 -14.84
N GLU A 179 15.17 26.52 -14.38
CA GLU A 179 14.62 27.22 -13.21
C GLU A 179 15.50 27.03 -11.96
N TRP A 180 15.96 25.78 -11.68
CA TRP A 180 16.75 25.50 -10.47
C TRP A 180 18.23 25.93 -10.58
N ILE A 181 18.72 26.14 -11.78
CA ILE A 181 20.13 26.49 -12.04
C ILE A 181 20.31 27.99 -12.15
N ASP A 182 19.43 28.65 -12.93
CA ASP A 182 19.52 30.12 -13.14
C ASP A 182 18.91 30.91 -11.98
N ARG A 183 17.99 30.27 -11.25
CA ARG A 183 17.41 30.75 -9.99
C ARG A 183 17.61 29.69 -8.92
N PRO A 184 18.84 29.56 -8.39
CA PRO A 184 19.16 28.45 -7.49
C PRO A 184 18.28 28.50 -6.25
N TYR A 185 17.35 27.55 -6.17
CA TYR A 185 16.57 27.30 -4.97
C TYR A 185 17.42 26.54 -3.98
N GLU A 186 17.24 26.83 -2.71
CA GLU A 186 17.87 26.09 -1.62
C GLU A 186 17.16 24.75 -1.38
N ILE A 187 16.95 23.97 -2.46
CA ILE A 187 16.45 22.61 -2.37
C ILE A 187 17.64 21.70 -2.11
N THR A 188 17.57 20.94 -1.03
CA THR A 188 18.63 20.04 -0.60
C THR A 188 18.35 18.59 -1.01
N ILE A 189 19.36 17.73 -0.96
CA ILE A 189 19.23 16.27 -1.11
C ILE A 189 18.22 15.74 -0.10
N ARG A 190 18.18 16.27 1.13
CA ARG A 190 17.19 15.95 2.16
C ARG A 190 15.76 16.22 1.69
N ASP A 191 15.50 17.31 1.02
CA ASP A 191 14.16 17.66 0.51
C ASP A 191 13.69 16.70 -0.59
N LEU A 192 14.62 16.21 -1.42
CA LEU A 192 14.33 15.17 -2.39
C LEU A 192 14.04 13.82 -1.72
N LEU A 193 14.86 13.43 -0.73
CA LEU A 193 14.69 12.18 0.04
C LEU A 193 13.35 12.14 0.78
N THR A 194 12.91 13.28 1.30
CA THR A 194 11.67 13.39 2.08
C THR A 194 10.44 13.70 1.23
N MET A 195 10.59 13.88 -0.09
CA MET A 195 9.51 14.31 -0.98
C MET A 195 8.89 15.65 -0.54
N ALA A 196 9.70 16.54 0.02
CA ALA A 196 9.28 17.87 0.48
C ALA A 196 9.97 18.99 -0.31
N HIS A 197 10.13 18.81 -1.60
CA HIS A 197 10.90 19.67 -2.52
C HIS A 197 10.26 21.03 -2.82
N GLY A 198 8.97 21.22 -2.52
CA GLY A 198 8.27 22.49 -2.68
C GLY A 198 7.92 22.91 -4.12
N THR A 199 8.10 22.03 -5.11
CA THR A 199 7.83 22.38 -6.52
C THR A 199 6.41 22.03 -6.96
N ASP A 200 6.01 22.53 -8.16
CA ASP A 200 4.71 22.33 -8.81
C ASP A 200 4.54 20.93 -9.45
N TRP A 201 5.38 19.97 -9.09
CA TRP A 201 5.23 18.57 -9.54
C TRP A 201 3.87 18.00 -9.19
N ASP A 202 3.17 17.42 -10.17
CA ASP A 202 1.86 16.80 -10.00
C ASP A 202 1.79 15.42 -10.65
N GLU A 203 1.97 14.36 -9.85
CA GLU A 203 1.77 12.97 -10.30
C GLU A 203 0.64 12.25 -9.56
N ARG A 204 -0.10 12.95 -8.65
CA ARG A 204 -1.14 12.34 -7.83
C ARG A 204 -2.55 12.85 -8.08
N SER A 205 -2.72 14.12 -8.45
CA SER A 205 -4.04 14.68 -8.75
C SER A 205 -4.62 14.17 -10.06
N ARG A 206 -3.75 13.64 -10.95
CA ARG A 206 -4.11 13.17 -12.29
C ARG A 206 -3.75 11.69 -12.48
N PRO A 207 -4.55 10.92 -13.22
CA PRO A 207 -4.17 9.55 -13.56
C PRO A 207 -2.88 9.54 -14.41
N ILE A 208 -2.10 8.46 -14.30
CA ILE A 208 -0.83 8.32 -15.02
C ILE A 208 -1.01 8.32 -16.57
N SER A 209 -2.22 8.07 -17.05
CA SER A 209 -2.56 8.16 -18.48
C SER A 209 -2.72 9.58 -18.98
N ASP A 210 -2.92 10.56 -18.07
CA ASP A 210 -3.04 11.98 -18.44
C ASP A 210 -1.67 12.52 -18.89
N PRO A 211 -1.54 13.12 -20.09
CA PRO A 211 -0.29 13.73 -20.56
C PRO A 211 0.26 14.83 -19.64
N LYS A 212 -0.60 15.47 -18.83
CA LYS A 212 -0.22 16.50 -17.86
C LYS A 212 0.23 15.95 -16.51
N ASN A 213 0.15 14.62 -16.29
CA ASN A 213 0.74 13.99 -15.12
C ASN A 213 2.26 14.11 -15.22
N SER A 214 2.93 14.70 -14.21
CA SER A 214 4.36 15.04 -14.29
C SER A 214 5.24 13.81 -14.53
N ILE A 215 4.93 12.63 -13.95
CA ILE A 215 5.70 11.41 -14.23
C ILE A 215 5.52 10.94 -15.68
N ARG A 216 4.31 11.07 -16.23
CA ARG A 216 4.03 10.74 -17.63
C ARG A 216 4.74 11.70 -18.58
N ALA A 217 4.68 13.00 -18.29
CA ALA A 217 5.35 14.03 -19.07
C ALA A 217 6.88 13.85 -19.04
N MET A 218 7.46 13.63 -17.86
CA MET A 218 8.88 13.34 -17.72
C MET A 218 9.31 12.11 -18.54
N THR A 219 8.59 10.99 -18.40
CA THR A 219 8.97 9.75 -19.10
C THR A 219 8.85 9.84 -20.62
N ASN A 220 8.01 10.74 -21.12
CA ASN A 220 7.86 11.04 -22.55
C ASN A 220 8.80 12.15 -23.04
N SER A 221 9.45 12.89 -22.14
CA SER A 221 10.40 13.93 -22.50
C SER A 221 11.73 13.34 -23.02
N ASP A 222 12.45 14.10 -23.81
CA ASP A 222 13.76 13.69 -24.30
C ASP A 222 14.79 13.59 -23.17
N ASN A 223 14.73 14.48 -22.18
CA ASN A 223 15.67 14.52 -21.08
C ASN A 223 14.93 14.63 -19.71
N TRP A 224 14.93 13.56 -18.94
CA TRP A 224 14.24 13.49 -17.65
C TRP A 224 14.81 14.45 -16.61
N LEU A 225 16.13 14.64 -16.61
CA LEU A 225 16.80 15.53 -15.65
C LEU A 225 16.41 16.98 -15.96
N ARG A 226 16.54 17.37 -17.23
CA ARG A 226 16.14 18.71 -17.69
C ARG A 226 14.68 19.00 -17.35
N PHE A 227 13.78 18.07 -17.67
CA PHE A 227 12.36 18.20 -17.34
C PHE A 227 12.13 18.44 -15.84
N THR A 228 12.83 17.67 -14.99
CA THR A 228 12.64 17.76 -13.52
C THR A 228 13.20 19.05 -12.95
N LEU A 229 14.38 19.49 -13.42
CA LEU A 229 15.06 20.71 -12.96
C LEU A 229 14.36 22.01 -13.43
N ASP A 230 13.40 21.92 -14.36
CA ASP A 230 12.64 23.07 -14.88
C ASP A 230 11.31 23.29 -14.15
N HIS A 231 10.99 22.48 -13.12
CA HIS A 231 9.81 22.67 -12.30
C HIS A 231 9.94 23.88 -11.36
N LYS A 232 8.87 24.68 -11.24
CA LYS A 232 8.87 25.91 -10.44
C LYS A 232 8.72 25.62 -8.96
N LEU A 233 9.45 26.38 -8.13
CA LEU A 233 9.21 26.42 -6.70
C LEU A 233 7.90 27.16 -6.42
N VAL A 234 6.97 26.52 -5.71
CA VAL A 234 5.64 27.07 -5.38
C VAL A 234 5.42 27.19 -3.88
N GLU A 235 6.27 26.56 -3.08
CA GLU A 235 6.27 26.66 -1.62
C GLU A 235 7.69 26.39 -1.07
N PRO A 236 8.01 26.84 0.17
CA PRO A 236 9.32 26.56 0.77
C PRO A 236 9.60 25.06 0.87
N PRO A 237 10.82 24.58 0.49
CA PRO A 237 11.24 23.19 0.70
C PRO A 237 11.15 22.77 2.18
N GLY A 238 11.04 21.48 2.43
CA GLY A 238 10.96 20.88 3.77
C GLY A 238 9.60 21.00 4.46
N LYS A 239 8.59 21.63 3.86
CA LYS A 239 7.31 21.92 4.53
C LYS A 239 6.23 20.89 4.29
N ARG A 240 5.99 20.52 3.07
CA ARG A 240 4.86 19.67 2.68
C ARG A 240 5.30 18.51 1.81
N PHE A 241 4.75 17.36 2.11
CA PHE A 241 4.93 16.17 1.29
C PHE A 241 4.26 16.37 -0.09
N ASN A 242 5.04 16.17 -1.14
CA ASN A 242 4.57 16.10 -2.52
C ASN A 242 5.29 14.95 -3.23
N TYR A 243 4.57 13.85 -3.46
CA TYR A 243 5.18 12.67 -4.06
C TYR A 243 5.62 12.91 -5.50
N ALA A 244 6.91 12.73 -5.75
CA ALA A 244 7.54 13.11 -7.02
C ALA A 244 8.59 12.09 -7.48
N GLY A 245 8.29 11.37 -8.55
CA GLY A 245 9.23 10.41 -9.15
C GLY A 245 10.50 11.07 -9.69
N GLY A 246 10.40 12.26 -10.26
CA GLY A 246 11.53 13.02 -10.76
C GLY A 246 12.59 13.31 -9.72
N MET A 247 12.18 13.58 -8.46
CA MET A 247 13.12 13.82 -7.36
C MET A 247 14.02 12.61 -7.09
N THR A 248 13.48 11.40 -7.21
CA THR A 248 14.30 10.19 -7.05
C THR A 248 15.20 9.95 -8.28
N VAL A 249 14.77 10.34 -9.47
CA VAL A 249 15.67 10.31 -10.65
C VAL A 249 16.86 11.26 -10.44
N LEU A 250 16.62 12.46 -9.90
CA LEU A 250 17.71 13.39 -9.56
C LEU A 250 18.62 12.79 -8.48
N LEU A 251 18.10 12.15 -7.42
CA LEU A 251 18.91 11.46 -6.41
C LEU A 251 19.82 10.41 -7.02
N GLY A 252 19.32 9.61 -7.95
CA GLY A 252 20.12 8.61 -8.66
C GLY A 252 21.24 9.24 -9.49
N GLU A 253 20.93 10.33 -10.18
CA GLU A 253 21.94 11.08 -10.96
C GLU A 253 22.99 11.76 -10.06
N ILE A 254 22.57 12.32 -8.92
CA ILE A 254 23.49 12.91 -7.92
C ILE A 254 24.50 11.86 -7.44
N VAL A 255 24.04 10.64 -7.09
CA VAL A 255 24.94 9.55 -6.73
C VAL A 255 25.91 9.23 -7.87
N SER A 256 25.41 9.20 -9.12
CA SER A 256 26.26 8.94 -10.29
C SER A 256 27.34 10.02 -10.45
N ARG A 257 26.98 11.29 -10.36
CA ARG A 257 27.90 12.43 -10.52
C ARG A 257 28.92 12.51 -9.39
N ALA A 258 28.46 12.36 -8.14
CA ALA A 258 29.32 12.42 -6.96
C ALA A 258 30.32 11.25 -6.90
N SER A 259 29.92 10.05 -7.36
CA SER A 259 30.79 8.87 -7.37
C SER A 259 31.64 8.72 -8.63
N GLY A 260 31.34 9.44 -9.70
CA GLY A 260 31.91 9.24 -11.02
C GLY A 260 31.56 7.89 -11.67
N GLN A 261 30.55 7.19 -11.14
CA GLN A 261 30.09 5.90 -11.61
C GLN A 261 28.61 5.98 -12.01
N ASP A 262 28.21 5.22 -13.02
CA ASP A 262 26.78 5.03 -13.31
C ASP A 262 26.06 4.43 -12.09
N LEU A 263 24.82 4.88 -11.80
CA LEU A 263 24.06 4.42 -10.63
C LEU A 263 23.89 2.90 -10.59
N GLY A 264 23.67 2.25 -11.72
CA GLY A 264 23.56 0.78 -11.78
C GLY A 264 24.86 0.11 -11.40
N SER A 265 26.01 0.61 -11.89
CA SER A 265 27.35 0.11 -11.53
C SER A 265 27.68 0.38 -10.06
N PHE A 266 27.31 1.54 -9.54
CA PHE A 266 27.45 1.86 -8.12
C PHE A 266 26.60 0.91 -7.25
N ALA A 267 25.35 0.67 -7.62
CA ALA A 267 24.46 -0.25 -6.92
C ALA A 267 24.98 -1.70 -6.97
N GLU A 268 25.44 -2.16 -8.12
CA GLU A 268 26.03 -3.50 -8.27
C GLU A 268 27.22 -3.67 -7.33
N ARG A 269 28.14 -2.72 -7.33
CA ARG A 269 29.38 -2.81 -6.57
C ARG A 269 29.18 -2.72 -5.05
N TYR A 270 28.31 -1.82 -4.58
CA TYR A 270 28.23 -1.47 -3.16
C TYR A 270 26.99 -2.01 -2.44
N LEU A 271 25.98 -2.48 -3.17
CA LEU A 271 24.76 -3.03 -2.59
C LEU A 271 24.48 -4.45 -3.07
N PHE A 272 24.33 -4.66 -4.39
CA PHE A 272 23.82 -5.93 -4.89
C PHE A 272 24.82 -7.07 -4.78
N GLN A 273 26.03 -6.88 -5.26
CA GLN A 273 27.08 -7.91 -5.19
C GLN A 273 27.42 -8.30 -3.74
N PRO A 274 27.63 -7.36 -2.79
CA PRO A 274 27.91 -7.72 -1.40
C PRO A 274 26.77 -8.48 -0.71
N MET A 275 25.54 -8.29 -1.16
CA MET A 275 24.35 -8.97 -0.64
C MET A 275 23.97 -10.23 -1.44
N GLY A 276 24.70 -10.57 -2.49
CA GLY A 276 24.33 -11.65 -3.40
C GLY A 276 22.93 -11.44 -4.02
N ILE A 277 22.57 -10.20 -4.31
CA ILE A 277 21.34 -9.83 -5.02
C ILE A 277 21.62 -9.89 -6.52
N HIS A 278 20.73 -10.55 -7.26
CA HIS A 278 20.77 -10.54 -8.71
C HIS A 278 19.61 -9.73 -9.25
N ILE A 279 19.88 -8.83 -10.18
CA ILE A 279 18.88 -8.04 -10.87
C ILE A 279 18.72 -8.52 -12.32
N GLU A 280 17.51 -8.49 -12.88
CA GLU A 280 17.30 -8.70 -14.31
C GLU A 280 17.76 -7.46 -15.09
N GLY A 281 17.61 -6.27 -14.47
CA GLY A 281 18.00 -5.01 -15.05
C GLY A 281 17.43 -3.81 -14.28
N TRP A 282 17.87 -2.63 -14.70
CA TRP A 282 17.34 -1.35 -14.23
C TRP A 282 17.05 -0.47 -15.43
N HIS A 283 15.78 -0.21 -15.71
CA HIS A 283 15.38 0.56 -16.88
C HIS A 283 16.03 1.93 -16.92
N ARG A 284 16.23 2.45 -18.13
CA ARG A 284 16.86 3.74 -18.40
C ARG A 284 16.00 4.59 -19.33
N SER A 285 16.23 5.92 -19.29
CA SER A 285 15.76 6.84 -20.30
C SER A 285 16.50 6.59 -21.64
N ARG A 286 16.03 7.25 -22.70
CA ARG A 286 16.71 7.21 -24.03
C ARG A 286 18.16 7.70 -23.96
N HIS A 287 18.48 8.58 -23.03
CA HIS A 287 19.81 9.16 -22.83
C HIS A 287 20.63 8.47 -21.75
N GLY A 288 20.21 7.27 -21.30
CA GLY A 288 20.96 6.44 -20.38
C GLY A 288 20.70 6.71 -18.90
N THR A 289 19.94 7.75 -18.52
CA THR A 289 19.60 8.02 -17.11
C THR A 289 18.84 6.85 -16.52
N VAL A 290 19.34 6.32 -15.39
CA VAL A 290 18.70 5.19 -14.69
C VAL A 290 17.33 5.62 -14.15
N ASN A 291 16.32 4.79 -14.36
CA ASN A 291 14.99 5.00 -13.80
C ASN A 291 14.99 4.67 -12.29
N ALA A 292 15.69 5.48 -11.51
CA ALA A 292 15.87 5.30 -10.06
C ALA A 292 14.56 5.26 -9.28
N GLN A 293 13.48 5.86 -9.85
CA GLN A 293 12.20 5.94 -9.17
C GLN A 293 11.29 4.71 -9.34
N GLY A 294 11.59 3.79 -10.30
CA GLY A 294 10.63 2.73 -10.60
C GLY A 294 11.09 1.61 -11.52
N GLY A 295 12.32 1.65 -12.02
CA GLY A 295 12.79 0.80 -13.12
C GLY A 295 13.52 -0.48 -12.73
N LEU A 296 13.70 -0.76 -11.44
CA LEU A 296 14.44 -1.92 -10.94
C LEU A 296 13.58 -3.21 -11.01
N TYR A 297 14.23 -4.34 -11.32
CA TYR A 297 13.62 -5.68 -11.31
C TYR A 297 14.35 -6.57 -10.32
N LEU A 298 13.60 -7.13 -9.34
CA LEU A 298 14.13 -8.02 -8.30
C LEU A 298 13.29 -9.30 -8.19
N ARG A 299 13.92 -10.35 -7.68
CA ARG A 299 13.21 -11.56 -7.21
C ARG A 299 12.64 -11.33 -5.79
N PRO A 300 11.59 -12.04 -5.38
CA PRO A 300 11.01 -11.88 -4.06
C PRO A 300 11.99 -12.11 -2.90
N ARG A 301 12.89 -13.08 -3.03
CA ARG A 301 13.94 -13.34 -2.03
C ARG A 301 14.97 -12.20 -1.96
N ASP A 302 15.26 -11.53 -3.08
CA ASP A 302 16.15 -10.37 -3.10
C ASP A 302 15.48 -9.13 -2.48
N MET A 303 14.17 -8.97 -2.68
CA MET A 303 13.38 -7.96 -1.93
C MET A 303 13.46 -8.19 -0.42
N ALA A 304 13.39 -9.45 0.02
CA ALA A 304 13.50 -9.80 1.43
C ALA A 304 14.87 -9.42 2.01
N LYS A 305 15.95 -9.55 1.24
CA LYS A 305 17.30 -9.10 1.66
C LYS A 305 17.35 -7.59 1.93
N ILE A 306 16.71 -6.79 1.07
CA ILE A 306 16.61 -5.34 1.30
C ILE A 306 15.85 -5.04 2.61
N GLY A 307 14.75 -5.75 2.87
CA GLY A 307 14.03 -5.62 4.14
C GLY A 307 14.87 -6.02 5.35
N GLN A 308 15.61 -7.13 5.24
CA GLN A 308 16.47 -7.63 6.31
C GLN A 308 17.65 -6.69 6.58
N LEU A 309 18.25 -6.12 5.53
CA LEU A 309 19.27 -5.09 5.66
C LEU A 309 18.82 -3.92 6.53
N MET A 310 17.59 -3.42 6.27
CA MET A 310 17.02 -2.33 7.06
C MET A 310 16.67 -2.76 8.48
N LEU A 311 16.18 -3.99 8.68
CA LEU A 311 15.89 -4.56 9.99
C LEU A 311 17.16 -4.71 10.84
N ASP A 312 18.26 -5.14 10.23
CA ASP A 312 19.56 -5.33 10.87
C ASP A 312 20.43 -4.07 10.79
N LYS A 313 19.78 -2.89 10.70
CA LYS A 313 20.41 -1.58 10.81
C LYS A 313 21.59 -1.41 9.84
N GLY A 314 21.42 -1.87 8.61
CA GLY A 314 22.39 -1.71 7.52
C GLY A 314 23.47 -2.80 7.46
N THR A 315 23.28 -3.91 8.16
CA THR A 315 24.21 -5.07 8.13
C THR A 315 23.54 -6.26 7.42
N TRP A 316 24.26 -6.93 6.56
CA TRP A 316 23.87 -8.18 5.92
C TRP A 316 24.92 -9.27 6.19
N GLN A 317 24.53 -10.36 6.87
CA GLN A 317 25.40 -11.49 7.22
C GLN A 317 26.75 -11.05 7.83
N GLY A 318 26.72 -10.08 8.74
CA GLY A 318 27.90 -9.54 9.41
C GLY A 318 28.65 -8.44 8.64
N ASN A 319 28.34 -8.23 7.36
CA ASN A 319 28.96 -7.19 6.55
C ASN A 319 28.16 -5.89 6.63
N ARG A 320 28.82 -4.78 6.96
CA ARG A 320 28.21 -3.43 6.93
C ARG A 320 28.07 -3.00 5.47
N ILE A 321 26.83 -2.79 5.02
CA ILE A 321 26.49 -2.32 3.67
C ILE A 321 26.24 -0.81 3.67
N VAL A 322 25.51 -0.33 4.68
CA VAL A 322 25.23 1.09 4.91
C VAL A 322 25.29 1.33 6.42
N SER A 323 25.60 2.55 6.87
CA SER A 323 25.72 2.85 8.29
C SER A 323 24.41 2.70 9.04
N GLU A 324 24.49 2.33 10.33
CA GLU A 324 23.35 2.33 11.23
C GLU A 324 22.74 3.74 11.34
N ALA A 325 23.59 4.77 11.40
CA ALA A 325 23.16 6.17 11.44
C ALA A 325 22.30 6.55 10.23
N TRP A 326 22.63 6.04 9.03
CA TRP A 326 21.79 6.25 7.85
C TRP A 326 20.43 5.56 7.97
N VAL A 327 20.41 4.32 8.44
CA VAL A 327 19.13 3.59 8.63
C VAL A 327 18.27 4.31 9.67
N GLU A 328 18.83 4.75 10.79
CA GLU A 328 18.11 5.52 11.80
C GLU A 328 17.58 6.83 11.25
N ALA A 329 18.39 7.60 10.50
CA ALA A 329 17.97 8.83 9.85
C ALA A 329 16.84 8.60 8.83
N THR A 330 16.89 7.47 8.11
CA THR A 330 15.89 7.04 7.13
C THR A 330 14.53 6.78 7.79
N LEU A 331 14.54 6.21 8.98
CA LEU A 331 13.33 5.82 9.71
C LEU A 331 12.78 6.92 10.63
N GLN A 332 13.40 8.09 10.67
CA GLN A 332 12.82 9.26 11.34
C GLN A 332 11.69 9.87 10.51
N LYS A 333 10.52 10.07 11.13
CA LYS A 333 9.42 10.80 10.50
C LYS A 333 9.83 12.25 10.24
N ARG A 334 9.95 12.64 8.98
CA ARG A 334 10.28 14.00 8.55
C ARG A 334 9.03 14.77 8.14
N VAL A 335 8.12 14.13 7.42
CA VAL A 335 6.86 14.70 6.95
C VAL A 335 5.74 13.68 7.09
N THR A 336 4.50 14.14 6.93
CA THR A 336 3.33 13.27 6.86
C THR A 336 2.93 13.10 5.39
N ALA A 337 3.01 11.86 4.89
CA ALA A 337 2.60 11.47 3.55
C ALA A 337 1.08 11.26 3.46
N GLU A 338 0.63 10.81 2.27
CA GLU A 338 -0.78 10.49 2.02
C GLU A 338 -1.29 9.47 3.05
N PHE A 339 -2.56 9.55 3.36
CA PHE A 339 -3.25 8.68 4.33
C PHE A 339 -2.70 8.73 5.76
N GLY A 340 -1.90 9.75 6.09
CA GLY A 340 -1.37 9.94 7.44
C GLY A 340 -0.11 9.12 7.76
N TRP A 341 0.48 8.40 6.80
CA TRP A 341 1.77 7.74 6.99
C TRP A 341 2.87 8.73 7.35
N GLY A 342 3.76 8.36 8.25
CA GLY A 342 5.04 9.03 8.34
C GLY A 342 5.88 8.75 7.08
N TYR A 343 6.77 9.68 6.74
CA TYR A 343 7.72 9.51 5.65
C TYR A 343 9.10 10.00 6.10
N GLY A 344 10.08 9.14 5.92
CA GLY A 344 11.48 9.45 6.15
C GLY A 344 12.23 9.61 4.81
N TYR A 345 13.37 8.95 4.66
CA TYR A 345 14.12 8.99 3.41
C TYR A 345 13.64 7.88 2.45
N GLN A 346 12.59 8.16 1.67
CA GLN A 346 11.97 7.27 0.68
C GLN A 346 11.36 5.98 1.28
N TRP A 347 11.12 5.94 2.59
CA TRP A 347 10.43 4.87 3.30
C TRP A 347 9.18 5.41 4.01
N ARG A 348 8.10 4.63 3.99
CA ARG A 348 6.88 4.92 4.74
C ARG A 348 6.97 4.34 6.14
N LEU A 349 6.48 5.10 7.11
CA LEU A 349 6.49 4.76 8.53
C LEU A 349 5.06 4.71 9.05
N GLY A 350 4.72 3.68 9.82
CA GLY A 350 3.38 3.51 10.33
C GLY A 350 3.32 2.60 11.53
N GLN A 351 2.10 2.36 11.96
CA GLN A 351 1.80 1.47 13.07
C GLN A 351 0.67 0.53 12.69
N ALA A 352 0.78 -0.72 13.07
CA ALA A 352 -0.31 -1.67 13.07
C ALA A 352 -0.83 -1.87 14.50
N VAL A 353 -2.07 -2.32 14.64
CA VAL A 353 -2.66 -2.67 15.92
C VAL A 353 -2.86 -4.18 15.98
N ILE A 354 -2.33 -4.83 17.01
CA ILE A 354 -2.57 -6.24 17.28
C ILE A 354 -3.06 -6.36 18.72
N GLY A 355 -4.30 -6.79 18.90
CA GLY A 355 -4.93 -6.73 20.20
C GLY A 355 -4.95 -5.28 20.73
N ASP A 356 -4.39 -5.05 21.90
CA ASP A 356 -4.27 -3.72 22.52
C ASP A 356 -2.94 -3.01 22.23
N GLN A 357 -2.03 -3.63 21.47
CA GLN A 357 -0.69 -3.14 21.23
C GLN A 357 -0.60 -2.40 19.89
N LEU A 358 0.14 -1.29 19.91
CA LEU A 358 0.63 -0.60 18.71
C LEU A 358 1.99 -1.16 18.36
N ILE A 359 2.14 -1.63 17.16
CA ILE A 359 3.38 -2.20 16.64
C ILE A 359 3.88 -1.30 15.52
N ASP A 360 5.07 -0.76 15.70
CA ASP A 360 5.73 0.06 14.68
C ASP A 360 6.13 -0.81 13.48
N LEU A 361 5.91 -0.28 12.31
CA LEU A 361 6.37 -0.85 11.06
C LEU A 361 6.84 0.21 10.07
N PHE A 362 7.70 -0.16 9.18
CA PHE A 362 8.06 0.66 8.04
C PHE A 362 8.07 -0.17 6.76
N PHE A 363 7.89 0.49 5.62
CA PHE A 363 7.76 -0.25 4.38
C PHE A 363 8.14 0.53 3.13
N ALA A 364 8.64 -0.20 2.14
CA ALA A 364 8.72 0.20 0.76
C ALA A 364 7.47 -0.28 0.01
N ALA A 365 6.91 0.58 -0.84
CA ALA A 365 5.69 0.28 -1.58
C ALA A 365 5.81 0.63 -3.06
N GLY A 366 5.46 -0.30 -3.92
CA GLY A 366 5.42 -0.14 -5.37
C GLY A 366 4.02 -0.34 -5.95
N ARG A 367 3.77 0.31 -7.09
CA ARG A 367 2.52 0.18 -7.83
C ARG A 367 2.21 -1.30 -8.07
N GLY A 368 0.96 -1.68 -7.84
CA GLY A 368 0.48 -3.04 -8.07
C GLY A 368 0.59 -3.96 -6.86
N GLY A 369 1.23 -3.51 -5.77
CA GLY A 369 1.35 -4.33 -4.57
C GLY A 369 2.72 -4.99 -4.45
N GLN A 370 3.78 -4.33 -4.89
CA GLN A 370 5.15 -4.68 -4.51
C GLN A 370 5.39 -4.08 -3.14
N HIS A 371 5.59 -4.91 -2.11
CA HIS A 371 5.84 -4.41 -0.75
C HIS A 371 7.00 -5.16 -0.10
N ILE A 372 7.82 -4.39 0.59
CA ILE A 372 8.77 -4.87 1.60
C ILE A 372 8.32 -4.22 2.91
N ILE A 373 7.76 -5.01 3.83
CA ILE A 373 7.24 -4.53 5.11
C ILE A 373 8.14 -5.08 6.21
N VAL A 374 8.60 -4.20 7.07
CA VAL A 374 9.50 -4.54 8.18
C VAL A 374 8.82 -4.20 9.50
N VAL A 375 8.83 -5.13 10.44
CA VAL A 375 8.27 -4.99 11.79
C VAL A 375 9.38 -5.26 12.80
N PRO A 376 10.09 -4.22 13.27
CA PRO A 376 11.30 -4.37 14.08
C PRO A 376 11.07 -5.18 15.36
N ASP A 377 10.05 -4.85 16.15
CA ASP A 377 9.75 -5.51 17.42
C ASP A 377 9.43 -7.01 17.26
N GLN A 378 8.96 -7.39 16.08
CA GLN A 378 8.71 -8.78 15.74
C GLN A 378 9.88 -9.44 15.00
N ARG A 379 10.97 -8.72 14.74
CA ARG A 379 12.08 -9.19 13.90
C ARG A 379 11.57 -9.86 12.61
N LEU A 380 10.60 -9.22 11.98
CA LEU A 380 9.86 -9.75 10.83
C LEU A 380 10.09 -8.89 9.59
N VAL A 381 10.36 -9.55 8.47
CA VAL A 381 10.24 -8.97 7.13
C VAL A 381 9.18 -9.74 6.37
N ALA A 382 8.24 -9.03 5.78
CA ALA A 382 7.22 -9.59 4.88
C ALA A 382 7.36 -8.99 3.49
N VAL A 383 7.38 -9.85 2.47
CA VAL A 383 7.43 -9.45 1.07
C VAL A 383 6.18 -9.92 0.34
N PHE A 384 5.61 -9.01 -0.43
CA PHE A 384 4.48 -9.31 -1.31
C PHE A 384 4.81 -8.85 -2.72
N THR A 385 4.54 -9.69 -3.70
CA THR A 385 4.51 -9.29 -5.12
C THR A 385 3.12 -9.51 -5.69
N ALA A 386 2.66 -8.59 -6.51
CA ALA A 386 1.32 -8.65 -7.08
C ALA A 386 1.21 -7.79 -8.35
N GLN A 387 0.12 -7.93 -9.09
CA GLN A 387 -0.19 -7.12 -10.27
C GLN A 387 -1.07 -5.91 -9.91
N PRO A 388 -0.94 -4.77 -10.60
CA PRO A 388 -1.87 -3.67 -10.46
C PRO A 388 -3.33 -4.09 -10.65
N ILE A 389 -4.19 -3.55 -9.80
CA ILE A 389 -5.65 -3.64 -9.95
C ILE A 389 -6.16 -2.20 -10.06
N ASP A 390 -6.93 -1.93 -11.12
CA ASP A 390 -7.47 -0.60 -11.39
C ASP A 390 -8.75 -0.35 -10.57
N ASN A 391 -8.65 -0.55 -9.25
CA ASN A 391 -9.70 -0.16 -8.31
C ASN A 391 -9.11 0.54 -7.07
N PRO A 392 -9.87 1.40 -6.39
CA PRO A 392 -9.38 2.16 -5.23
C PRO A 392 -8.88 1.31 -4.05
N GLY A 393 -9.34 0.06 -3.93
CA GLY A 393 -8.91 -0.87 -2.86
C GLY A 393 -7.72 -1.76 -3.23
N GLY A 394 -7.37 -1.85 -4.51
CA GLY A 394 -6.37 -2.80 -5.01
C GLY A 394 -4.95 -2.54 -4.51
N HIS A 395 -4.64 -1.29 -4.16
CA HIS A 395 -3.32 -0.92 -3.66
C HIS A 395 -3.06 -1.36 -2.21
N ASN A 396 -4.12 -1.56 -1.43
CA ASN A 396 -4.01 -1.82 0.02
C ASN A 396 -4.11 -3.31 0.38
N ARG A 397 -4.43 -4.20 -0.57
CA ARG A 397 -4.65 -5.62 -0.26
C ARG A 397 -3.49 -6.28 0.49
N ASN A 398 -2.23 -5.94 0.17
CA ASN A 398 -1.08 -6.54 0.81
C ASN A 398 -0.93 -6.06 2.27
N LEU A 399 -1.27 -4.80 2.53
CA LEU A 399 -1.32 -4.27 3.89
C LEU A 399 -2.46 -4.92 4.70
N ILE A 400 -3.58 -5.25 4.05
CA ILE A 400 -4.68 -6.01 4.64
C ILE A 400 -4.22 -7.43 4.97
N MET A 401 -3.57 -8.13 4.02
CA MET A 401 -3.00 -9.46 4.26
C MET A 401 -2.00 -9.46 5.41
N MET A 402 -1.16 -8.42 5.48
CA MET A 402 -0.22 -8.23 6.59
C MET A 402 -0.95 -8.09 7.93
N ALA A 403 -1.93 -7.18 8.02
CA ALA A 403 -2.63 -6.86 9.25
C ALA A 403 -3.56 -7.98 9.74
N ASP A 404 -4.26 -8.65 8.82
CA ASP A 404 -5.32 -9.59 9.18
C ASP A 404 -4.83 -11.05 9.33
N TYR A 405 -3.68 -11.37 8.72
CA TYR A 405 -3.20 -12.76 8.69
C TYR A 405 -1.76 -12.90 9.21
N VAL A 406 -0.83 -12.07 8.73
CA VAL A 406 0.59 -12.23 9.05
C VAL A 406 0.89 -11.74 10.47
N LEU A 407 0.54 -10.51 10.79
CA LEU A 407 0.81 -9.94 12.11
C LEU A 407 0.14 -10.73 13.26
N PRO A 408 -1.15 -11.12 13.17
CA PRO A 408 -1.77 -11.96 14.20
C PRO A 408 -1.08 -13.32 14.36
N ALA A 409 -0.57 -13.91 13.27
CA ALA A 409 0.18 -15.17 13.35
C ALA A 409 1.50 -14.99 14.10
N VAL A 410 2.25 -13.94 13.79
CA VAL A 410 3.60 -13.71 14.36
C VAL A 410 3.54 -13.21 15.79
N ALA A 411 2.58 -12.36 16.14
CA ALA A 411 2.43 -11.82 17.49
C ALA A 411 1.71 -12.76 18.47
N GLY A 412 1.24 -13.94 18.01
CA GLY A 412 0.53 -14.90 18.88
C GLY A 412 -0.83 -14.39 19.38
N ALA A 413 -1.35 -13.32 18.79
CA ALA A 413 -2.61 -12.74 19.21
C ALA A 413 -3.78 -13.60 18.72
N THR A 414 -4.44 -14.28 19.65
CA THR A 414 -5.73 -14.90 19.40
C THR A 414 -6.74 -13.78 19.13
N MET A 415 -7.23 -13.69 17.91
CA MET A 415 -8.40 -12.86 17.58
C MET A 415 -9.63 -13.51 18.23
N SER A 416 -9.86 -13.25 19.50
CA SER A 416 -11.11 -13.63 20.13
C SER A 416 -12.20 -12.66 19.64
N ARG A 417 -13.04 -13.11 18.73
CA ARG A 417 -14.34 -12.48 18.53
C ARG A 417 -15.19 -12.81 19.75
N LEU A 418 -15.40 -11.83 20.60
CA LEU A 418 -16.45 -11.94 21.62
C LEU A 418 -17.79 -12.04 20.88
N ALA A 419 -18.57 -13.04 21.21
CA ALA A 419 -19.95 -13.15 20.73
C ALA A 419 -20.75 -11.95 21.28
N LEU A 420 -21.57 -11.35 20.45
CA LEU A 420 -22.52 -10.31 20.86
C LEU A 420 -23.62 -10.98 21.72
N GLU A 421 -23.52 -10.86 23.02
CA GLU A 421 -24.55 -11.41 23.92
C GLU A 421 -25.70 -10.41 24.17
N ASP A 422 -25.47 -9.09 24.04
CA ASP A 422 -26.54 -8.09 24.22
C ASP A 422 -26.31 -6.83 23.35
N ALA A 423 -27.22 -6.57 22.40
CA ALA A 423 -27.20 -5.37 21.57
C ALA A 423 -27.38 -4.07 22.39
N ASN A 424 -28.02 -4.15 23.58
CA ASN A 424 -28.22 -3.00 24.47
C ASN A 424 -26.90 -2.50 25.09
N GLU A 425 -25.92 -3.38 25.26
CA GLU A 425 -24.61 -3.01 25.78
C GLU A 425 -23.89 -1.98 24.88
N PHE A 426 -24.19 -2.00 23.59
CA PHE A 426 -23.58 -1.08 22.61
C PHE A 426 -24.31 0.24 22.45
N ALA A 427 -25.48 0.42 23.03
CA ALA A 427 -26.27 1.67 22.95
C ALA A 427 -25.48 2.88 23.46
N ARG A 428 -24.55 2.68 24.40
CA ARG A 428 -23.68 3.74 24.92
C ARG A 428 -22.72 4.35 23.87
N TYR A 429 -22.43 3.61 22.81
CA TYR A 429 -21.54 4.05 21.74
C TYR A 429 -22.28 4.71 20.57
N VAL A 430 -23.55 4.47 20.43
CA VAL A 430 -24.38 4.99 19.34
C VAL A 430 -24.44 6.53 19.38
N GLY A 431 -24.20 7.17 18.26
CA GLY A 431 -24.27 8.62 18.14
C GLY A 431 -23.54 9.18 16.93
N ARG A 432 -23.56 10.52 16.83
CA ARG A 432 -22.78 11.26 15.85
C ARG A 432 -21.53 11.80 16.51
N TYR A 433 -20.42 11.76 15.77
CA TYR A 433 -19.10 12.17 16.21
C TYR A 433 -18.46 13.04 15.14
N ARG A 434 -17.57 13.95 15.53
CA ARG A 434 -16.85 14.84 14.62
C ARG A 434 -15.35 14.68 14.79
N HIS A 435 -14.63 14.55 13.69
CA HIS A 435 -13.18 14.50 13.69
C HIS A 435 -12.59 15.82 14.18
N GLN A 436 -11.63 15.77 15.11
CA GLN A 436 -11.08 16.95 15.77
C GLN A 436 -10.44 17.93 14.79
N ASP A 437 -9.67 17.43 13.81
CA ASP A 437 -8.87 18.29 12.93
C ASP A 437 -9.59 18.66 11.62
N THR A 438 -10.39 17.75 11.05
CA THR A 438 -11.02 17.96 9.72
C THR A 438 -12.48 18.42 9.79
N GLY A 439 -13.13 18.29 10.96
CA GLY A 439 -14.55 18.52 11.10
C GLY A 439 -15.46 17.47 10.46
N GLU A 440 -14.91 16.43 9.84
CA GLU A 440 -15.65 15.34 9.20
C GLU A 440 -16.50 14.58 10.23
N GLU A 441 -17.76 14.30 9.88
CA GLU A 441 -18.67 13.61 10.78
C GLU A 441 -18.70 12.11 10.53
N ALA A 442 -18.77 11.34 11.61
CA ALA A 442 -18.99 9.91 11.60
C ALA A 442 -20.23 9.55 12.43
N THR A 443 -21.01 8.60 11.96
CA THR A 443 -22.14 8.04 12.70
C THR A 443 -21.79 6.64 13.18
N VAL A 444 -22.06 6.38 14.46
CA VAL A 444 -21.98 5.03 15.05
C VAL A 444 -23.41 4.55 15.30
N ALA A 445 -23.77 3.40 14.75
CA ALA A 445 -25.08 2.80 14.88
C ALA A 445 -24.99 1.29 15.17
N ILE A 446 -26.03 0.72 15.76
CA ILE A 446 -26.15 -0.74 15.95
C ILE A 446 -26.55 -1.35 14.59
N SER A 447 -25.89 -2.44 14.23
CA SER A 447 -26.18 -3.25 13.05
C SER A 447 -26.37 -4.72 13.43
N VAL A 448 -26.84 -5.54 12.50
CA VAL A 448 -27.02 -6.99 12.71
C VAL A 448 -25.75 -7.76 13.08
N SER A 449 -24.58 -7.17 12.83
CA SER A 449 -23.27 -7.76 13.15
C SER A 449 -22.55 -7.08 14.32
N GLY A 450 -23.20 -6.15 15.02
CA GLY A 450 -22.59 -5.37 16.11
C GLY A 450 -22.77 -3.87 15.92
N LEU A 451 -21.70 -3.11 16.09
CA LEU A 451 -21.68 -1.70 15.73
C LEU A 451 -21.28 -1.51 14.27
N SER A 452 -21.82 -0.48 13.66
CA SER A 452 -21.32 0.01 12.36
C SER A 452 -20.91 1.46 12.49
N ILE A 453 -19.77 1.79 11.89
CA ILE A 453 -19.26 3.15 11.83
C ILE A 453 -19.38 3.66 10.40
N TRP A 454 -20.00 4.80 10.25
CA TRP A 454 -20.25 5.49 8.99
C TRP A 454 -19.39 6.75 8.94
N PRO A 455 -18.13 6.66 8.46
CA PRO A 455 -17.22 7.81 8.41
C PRO A 455 -17.59 8.80 7.30
N SER A 456 -18.48 8.42 6.37
CA SER A 456 -19.04 9.30 5.35
C SER A 456 -20.38 8.76 4.85
N PHE A 457 -21.12 9.57 4.10
CA PHE A 457 -22.44 9.24 3.57
C PHE A 457 -22.50 7.95 2.71
N TRP A 458 -21.37 7.50 2.16
CA TRP A 458 -21.35 6.48 1.10
C TRP A 458 -20.96 5.07 1.54
N TRP A 459 -20.50 4.86 2.77
CA TRP A 459 -20.03 3.54 3.19
C TRP A 459 -20.01 3.37 4.71
N HIS A 460 -20.24 2.17 5.17
CA HIS A 460 -20.19 1.81 6.58
C HIS A 460 -19.17 0.71 6.81
N ILE A 461 -18.63 0.67 8.02
CA ILE A 461 -17.67 -0.35 8.45
C ILE A 461 -18.33 -1.06 9.63
N PRO A 462 -18.73 -2.33 9.48
CA PRO A 462 -19.15 -3.12 10.61
C PRO A 462 -17.95 -3.39 11.51
N VAL A 463 -18.12 -3.21 12.82
CA VAL A 463 -17.09 -3.45 13.82
C VAL A 463 -17.62 -4.44 14.87
N SER A 464 -16.79 -5.41 15.24
CA SER A 464 -17.09 -6.42 16.24
C SER A 464 -16.26 -6.15 17.50
N PRO A 465 -16.80 -6.37 18.70
CA PRO A 465 -16.06 -6.16 19.94
C PRO A 465 -14.89 -7.17 20.07
N ILE A 466 -13.76 -6.68 20.57
CA ILE A 466 -12.60 -7.49 20.97
C ILE A 466 -12.22 -7.25 22.43
N GLY A 467 -12.91 -6.34 23.10
CA GLY A 467 -12.79 -5.98 24.52
C GLY A 467 -13.93 -5.08 24.92
N SER A 468 -13.97 -4.66 26.18
CA SER A 468 -15.08 -3.88 26.76
C SER A 468 -15.36 -2.54 26.05
N GLU A 469 -14.34 -1.92 25.47
CA GLU A 469 -14.43 -0.62 24.79
C GLU A 469 -13.73 -0.62 23.44
N THR A 470 -13.19 -1.76 23.02
CA THR A 470 -12.39 -1.90 21.80
C THR A 470 -13.10 -2.79 20.79
N PHE A 471 -13.14 -2.33 19.58
CA PHE A 471 -13.81 -2.98 18.46
C PHE A 471 -12.86 -3.08 17.28
N ILE A 472 -13.04 -4.13 16.49
CA ILE A 472 -12.33 -4.34 15.24
C ILE A 472 -13.31 -4.42 14.09
N GLY A 473 -13.00 -3.72 13.01
CA GLY A 473 -13.73 -3.76 11.75
C GLY A 473 -12.79 -3.99 10.59
N HIS A 474 -13.38 -4.32 9.47
CA HIS A 474 -12.66 -4.49 8.23
C HIS A 474 -13.37 -3.80 7.07
N SER A 475 -12.60 -3.14 6.23
CA SER A 475 -13.08 -2.52 5.01
C SER A 475 -12.10 -2.76 3.87
N ASN A 476 -12.61 -3.16 2.72
CA ASN A 476 -11.80 -3.34 1.51
C ASN A 476 -11.10 -2.04 1.04
N ARG A 477 -11.49 -0.88 1.58
CA ARG A 477 -10.90 0.42 1.23
C ARG A 477 -9.77 0.85 2.15
N ILE A 478 -9.88 0.57 3.46
CA ILE A 478 -8.94 1.06 4.48
C ILE A 478 -8.27 -0.06 5.27
N GLY A 479 -8.57 -1.33 4.97
CA GLY A 479 -8.07 -2.47 5.72
C GLY A 479 -8.73 -2.61 7.08
N GLN A 480 -7.98 -3.11 8.04
CA GLN A 480 -8.43 -3.31 9.40
C GLN A 480 -8.61 -1.96 10.11
N LEU A 481 -9.73 -1.81 10.80
CA LEU A 481 -10.08 -0.65 11.62
C LEU A 481 -10.17 -1.09 13.08
N HIS A 482 -9.35 -0.51 13.94
CA HIS A 482 -9.49 -0.62 15.38
C HIS A 482 -10.14 0.63 15.94
N VAL A 483 -11.19 0.43 16.72
CA VAL A 483 -11.95 1.52 17.34
C VAL A 483 -11.93 1.34 18.84
N ARG A 484 -11.42 2.33 19.55
CA ARG A 484 -11.51 2.39 21.01
C ARG A 484 -12.37 3.57 21.41
N PHE A 485 -13.48 3.28 22.07
CA PHE A 485 -14.30 4.30 22.69
C PHE A 485 -13.68 4.76 24.02
N LEU A 486 -13.74 6.05 24.26
CA LEU A 486 -13.23 6.65 25.49
C LEU A 486 -14.41 7.00 26.38
N PRO A 487 -14.38 6.62 27.67
CA PRO A 487 -15.46 6.89 28.61
C PRO A 487 -15.68 8.38 28.77
N GLY A 488 -16.95 8.78 28.91
CA GLY A 488 -17.35 10.11 29.29
C GLY A 488 -17.74 10.13 30.77
N GLY A 489 -17.93 11.31 31.33
CA GLY A 489 -18.43 11.49 32.70
C GLY A 489 -19.88 11.00 32.93
N GLY A 490 -20.36 10.03 32.13
CA GLY A 490 -21.73 9.47 32.16
C GLY A 490 -21.82 8.12 31.46
N THR A 491 -23.04 7.64 31.20
CA THR A 491 -23.33 6.34 30.60
C THR A 491 -22.98 6.23 29.11
N LYS A 492 -22.62 7.33 28.43
CA LYS A 492 -22.30 7.38 27.00
C LYS A 492 -20.84 7.70 26.76
N ALA A 493 -20.24 7.10 25.74
CA ALA A 493 -18.90 7.44 25.29
C ALA A 493 -18.87 8.88 24.74
N ASN A 494 -17.86 9.68 25.13
CA ASN A 494 -17.71 11.07 24.66
C ASN A 494 -16.88 11.18 23.38
N SER A 495 -16.01 10.24 23.12
CA SER A 495 -15.17 10.22 21.93
C SER A 495 -14.79 8.78 21.56
N PHE A 496 -14.27 8.61 20.35
CA PHE A 496 -13.58 7.39 19.98
C PHE A 496 -12.32 7.68 19.19
N VAL A 497 -11.37 6.80 19.32
CA VAL A 497 -10.15 6.77 18.51
C VAL A 497 -10.28 5.68 17.47
N ALA A 498 -10.28 6.06 16.21
CA ALA A 498 -10.21 5.14 15.08
C ALA A 498 -8.74 5.01 14.65
N ARG A 499 -8.22 3.78 14.66
CA ARG A 499 -6.88 3.44 14.17
C ARG A 499 -7.02 2.49 13.00
N PHE A 500 -6.40 2.84 11.91
CA PHE A 500 -6.29 2.01 10.73
C PHE A 500 -4.83 2.00 10.29
N LEU A 501 -4.49 1.10 9.40
CA LEU A 501 -3.12 0.97 8.86
C LEU A 501 -2.52 2.31 8.41
N PHE A 502 -3.37 3.28 8.06
CA PHE A 502 -2.98 4.58 7.51
C PHE A 502 -2.97 5.71 8.54
N GLY A 503 -3.12 5.42 9.84
CA GLY A 503 -3.04 6.45 10.86
C GLY A 503 -4.10 6.35 11.95
N LYS A 504 -4.15 7.38 12.77
CA LYS A 504 -5.06 7.54 13.90
C LYS A 504 -5.96 8.74 13.64
N ARG A 505 -7.27 8.58 13.83
CA ARG A 505 -8.25 9.66 13.83
C ARG A 505 -8.98 9.71 15.17
N ILE A 506 -9.19 10.90 15.72
CA ILE A 506 -9.92 11.12 16.96
C ILE A 506 -11.24 11.80 16.61
N TYR A 507 -12.34 11.23 17.07
CA TYR A 507 -13.69 11.73 16.87
C TYR A 507 -14.33 12.05 18.22
N GLU A 508 -14.87 13.24 18.36
CA GLU A 508 -15.61 13.66 19.54
C GLU A 508 -17.11 13.59 19.29
N ARG A 509 -17.86 13.18 20.31
CA ARG A 509 -19.33 13.10 20.24
C ARG A 509 -19.92 14.49 20.05
N ILE A 510 -20.78 14.63 19.06
CA ILE A 510 -21.58 15.84 18.88
C ILE A 510 -22.66 15.84 19.96
N LYS A 511 -22.61 16.80 20.88
CA LYS A 511 -23.68 17.05 21.84
C LYS A 511 -24.88 17.61 21.06
N LYS A 512 -26.06 17.06 21.32
CA LYS A 512 -27.33 17.61 20.78
C LYS A 512 -27.60 18.98 21.38
#